data_a9ae5bc7a152e6b20f600de5d0e36d00
#
_entry.id   a9ae5bc7a152e6b20f600de5d0e36d00
#
_cell.length_a   1.000
_cell.length_b   1.000
_cell.length_c   1.000
_cell.angle_alpha   90.00
_cell.angle_beta   90.00
_cell.angle_gamma   90.00
#
_symmetry.space_group_name_H-M   'P 1'
#
loop_
_entity.id
_entity.type
_entity.pdbx_description
1 polymer ?
#
loop_
_entity_poly.entity_id
_entity_poly.type
_entity_poly.pdbx_seq_one_letter_code
_entity_poly.pdbx_strand_id
1 'polypeptide(L)'
;MQPPIAIGTLLQNRYRLLNILGQGGFGRTYLVEDLGRFQERCALKELIPVQSGPYVLEKSKELFQREAAILYQIAHPQIPQFRAIFEENQRLFLVQDYVEGMTYRELLLDRTSKGRTFTEAEVLVFIRQMLPVLAHIHARGIIHRDISPENIIRREND
;
A
#
# COMPACT_ATOMS: atom_id res chain seq x y z
N MET A 1 8.34 17.39 -8.61
CA MET A 1 8.19 16.08 -7.92
C MET A 1 9.57 15.65 -7.44
N GLN A 2 9.74 15.29 -6.19
CA GLN A 2 11.03 14.81 -5.67
C GLN A 2 11.42 13.50 -6.38
N PRO A 3 12.72 13.28 -6.69
CA PRO A 3 13.17 12.05 -7.36
C PRO A 3 12.95 10.82 -6.46
N PRO A 4 12.86 9.61 -7.04
CA PRO A 4 12.84 8.37 -6.27
C PRO A 4 14.05 8.28 -5.34
N ILE A 5 13.86 7.64 -4.20
CA ILE A 5 14.97 7.34 -3.29
C ILE A 5 15.78 6.20 -3.89
N ALA A 6 17.10 6.30 -3.82
CA ALA A 6 17.98 5.29 -4.37
C ALA A 6 17.83 3.95 -3.64
N ILE A 7 17.88 2.85 -4.40
CA ILE A 7 17.89 1.50 -3.83
C ILE A 7 19.16 1.33 -2.97
N GLY A 8 19.02 0.63 -1.86
CA GLY A 8 20.05 0.47 -0.83
C GLY A 8 20.06 1.58 0.23
N THR A 9 19.33 2.68 0.02
CA THR A 9 19.20 3.73 1.05
C THR A 9 18.60 3.15 2.32
N LEU A 10 19.13 3.58 3.45
CA LEU A 10 18.66 3.22 4.77
C LEU A 10 17.88 4.41 5.38
N LEU A 11 16.59 4.22 5.60
CA LEU A 11 15.73 5.21 6.25
C LEU A 11 15.57 4.86 7.73
N GLN A 12 15.55 5.89 8.60
CA GLN A 12 15.47 5.74 10.07
C GLN A 12 16.51 4.77 10.65
N ASN A 13 17.65 4.57 9.99
CA ASN A 13 18.64 3.54 10.34
C ASN A 13 18.04 2.13 10.48
N ARG A 14 16.89 1.87 9.84
CA ARG A 14 16.10 0.67 10.04
C ARG A 14 15.59 0.05 8.75
N TYR A 15 15.02 0.86 7.84
CA TYR A 15 14.37 0.35 6.63
C TYR A 15 15.29 0.49 5.42
N ARG A 16 15.81 -0.63 4.91
CA ARG A 16 16.66 -0.65 3.72
C ARG A 16 15.81 -0.84 2.47
N LEU A 17 15.91 0.09 1.53
CA LEU A 17 15.19 0.02 0.26
C LEU A 17 15.77 -1.08 -0.64
N LEU A 18 14.91 -2.01 -1.08
CA LEU A 18 15.28 -3.12 -1.95
C LEU A 18 14.83 -2.90 -3.40
N ASN A 19 13.61 -2.38 -3.60
CA ASN A 19 13.05 -2.19 -4.94
C ASN A 19 11.89 -1.19 -4.91
N ILE A 20 11.50 -0.69 -6.09
CA ILE A 20 10.28 0.09 -6.29
C ILE A 20 9.18 -0.90 -6.70
N LEU A 21 8.09 -0.96 -5.92
CA LEU A 21 6.94 -1.80 -6.22
C LEU A 21 5.93 -1.10 -7.14
N GLY A 22 5.82 0.22 -7.03
CA GLY A 22 4.90 0.99 -7.86
C GLY A 22 5.05 2.49 -7.63
N GLN A 23 4.56 3.26 -8.62
CA GLN A 23 4.49 4.71 -8.57
C GLN A 23 3.18 5.17 -9.18
N GLY A 24 2.47 6.04 -8.47
CA GLY A 24 1.20 6.63 -8.90
C GLY A 24 1.12 8.12 -8.61
N GLY A 25 -0.04 8.71 -8.86
CA GLY A 25 -0.29 10.14 -8.64
C GLY A 25 -0.18 10.58 -7.18
N PHE A 26 -0.35 9.68 -6.23
CA PHE A 26 -0.36 9.96 -4.80
C PHE A 26 0.92 9.57 -4.07
N GLY A 27 1.87 8.90 -4.75
CA GLY A 27 3.11 8.51 -4.12
C GLY A 27 3.83 7.35 -4.79
N ARG A 28 4.82 6.83 -4.08
CA ARG A 28 5.59 5.65 -4.47
C ARG A 28 5.52 4.59 -3.39
N THR A 29 5.57 3.35 -3.80
CA THR A 29 5.66 2.21 -2.89
C THR A 29 6.97 1.48 -3.15
N TYR A 30 7.72 1.24 -2.08
CA TYR A 30 8.99 0.53 -2.11
C TYR A 30 8.86 -0.79 -1.35
N LEU A 31 9.56 -1.81 -1.83
CA LEU A 31 9.90 -2.98 -1.04
C LEU A 31 11.08 -2.61 -0.15
N VAL A 32 10.96 -2.84 1.14
CA VAL A 32 12.04 -2.61 2.10
C VAL A 32 12.23 -3.83 3.00
N GLU A 33 13.42 -3.96 3.57
CA GLU A 33 13.67 -4.87 4.69
C GLU A 33 13.78 -4.08 6.00
N ASP A 34 13.13 -4.57 7.04
CA ASP A 34 13.18 -4.02 8.40
C ASP A 34 14.33 -4.66 9.17
N LEU A 35 15.45 -3.95 9.33
CA LEU A 35 16.62 -4.44 10.06
C LEU A 35 16.35 -4.61 11.56
N GLY A 36 15.36 -3.90 12.11
CA GLY A 36 14.91 -4.05 13.48
C GLY A 36 14.05 -5.30 13.73
N ARG A 37 13.69 -6.02 12.65
CA ARG A 37 12.83 -7.22 12.68
C ARG A 37 13.40 -8.36 11.82
N PHE A 38 14.68 -8.65 12.00
CA PHE A 38 15.36 -9.77 11.31
C PHE A 38 15.22 -9.74 9.79
N GLN A 39 15.30 -8.54 9.17
CA GLN A 39 15.17 -8.34 7.72
C GLN A 39 13.80 -8.75 7.15
N GLU A 40 12.75 -8.66 7.97
CA GLU A 40 11.38 -8.88 7.51
C GLU A 40 11.04 -7.90 6.37
N ARG A 41 10.44 -8.41 5.30
CA ARG A 41 10.02 -7.58 4.16
C ARG A 41 8.78 -6.78 4.50
N CYS A 42 8.81 -5.49 4.18
CA CYS A 42 7.70 -4.57 4.36
C CYS A 42 7.46 -3.77 3.07
N ALA A 43 6.24 -3.26 2.92
CA ALA A 43 5.89 -2.25 1.93
C ALA A 43 5.99 -0.87 2.58
N LEU A 44 6.81 0.01 2.00
CA LEU A 44 6.99 1.39 2.45
C LEU A 44 6.37 2.32 1.41
N LYS A 45 5.32 3.02 1.81
CA LYS A 45 4.63 4.01 0.96
C LYS A 45 5.16 5.41 1.26
N GLU A 46 5.72 6.06 0.24
CA GLU A 46 6.08 7.47 0.25
C GLU A 46 4.89 8.29 -0.21
N LEU A 47 4.39 9.19 0.63
CA LEU A 47 3.37 10.15 0.25
C LEU A 47 4.03 11.35 -0.45
N ILE A 48 3.57 11.66 -1.65
CA ILE A 48 4.03 12.82 -2.42
C ILE A 48 2.87 13.81 -2.50
N PRO A 49 2.93 14.96 -1.80
CA PRO A 49 1.91 16.00 -1.91
C PRO A 49 1.79 16.49 -3.36
N VAL A 50 0.56 16.59 -3.86
CA VAL A 50 0.27 17.03 -5.24
C VAL A 50 0.60 18.50 -5.44
N GLN A 51 0.59 19.30 -4.37
CA GLN A 51 0.88 20.73 -4.39
C GLN A 51 2.02 21.06 -3.43
N SER A 52 2.77 22.11 -3.72
CA SER A 52 3.86 22.61 -2.90
C SER A 52 3.42 23.87 -2.13
N GLY A 53 3.88 23.98 -0.89
CA GLY A 53 3.65 25.13 -0.02
C GLY A 53 3.56 24.72 1.45
N PRO A 54 3.95 25.59 2.41
CA PRO A 54 3.98 25.26 3.83
C PRO A 54 2.63 24.79 4.37
N TYR A 55 1.56 25.49 4.01
CA TYR A 55 0.19 25.14 4.42
C TYR A 55 -0.25 23.76 3.89
N VAL A 56 0.07 23.47 2.63
CA VAL A 56 -0.28 22.19 2.00
C VAL A 56 0.48 21.04 2.64
N LEU A 57 1.74 21.25 3.00
CA LEU A 57 2.56 20.25 3.67
C LEU A 57 2.00 19.92 5.07
N GLU A 58 1.68 20.92 5.87
CA GLU A 58 1.07 20.73 7.21
C GLU A 58 -0.27 19.99 7.11
N LYS A 59 -1.13 20.40 6.18
CA LYS A 59 -2.42 19.72 5.96
C LYS A 59 -2.26 18.28 5.50
N SER A 60 -1.28 18.02 4.65
CA SER A 60 -0.93 16.65 4.22
C SER A 60 -0.44 15.80 5.38
N LYS A 61 0.37 16.36 6.29
CA LYS A 61 0.81 15.66 7.51
C LYS A 61 -0.36 15.31 8.44
N GLU A 62 -1.27 16.23 8.67
CA GLU A 62 -2.47 15.97 9.49
C GLU A 62 -3.31 14.82 8.90
N LEU A 63 -3.58 14.87 7.60
CA LEU A 63 -4.35 13.85 6.91
C LEU A 63 -3.63 12.49 6.96
N PHE A 64 -2.33 12.48 6.73
CA PHE A 64 -1.50 11.29 6.77
C PHE A 64 -1.50 10.64 8.17
N GLN A 65 -1.34 11.43 9.23
CA GLN A 65 -1.40 10.94 10.61
C GLN A 65 -2.78 10.37 10.95
N ARG A 66 -3.85 11.03 10.48
CA ARG A 66 -5.21 10.55 10.66
C ARG A 66 -5.46 9.22 9.95
N GLU A 67 -5.00 9.07 8.71
CA GLU A 67 -5.10 7.82 7.97
C GLU A 67 -4.30 6.70 8.64
N ALA A 68 -3.09 7.00 9.10
CA ALA A 68 -2.27 6.04 9.83
C ALA A 68 -2.92 5.57 11.13
N ALA A 69 -3.57 6.48 11.88
CA ALA A 69 -4.30 6.13 13.10
C ALA A 69 -5.49 5.21 12.82
N ILE A 70 -6.16 5.38 11.68
CA ILE A 70 -7.24 4.48 11.22
C ILE A 70 -6.66 3.11 10.87
N LEU A 71 -5.60 3.06 10.08
CA LEU A 71 -4.95 1.80 9.67
C LEU A 71 -4.42 1.01 10.88
N TYR A 72 -3.90 1.71 11.89
CA TYR A 72 -3.43 1.09 13.13
C TYR A 72 -4.54 0.33 13.88
N GLN A 73 -5.79 0.79 13.78
CA GLN A 73 -6.95 0.17 14.45
C GLN A 73 -7.55 -1.00 13.67
N ILE A 74 -7.15 -1.20 12.41
CA ILE A 74 -7.68 -2.28 11.59
C ILE A 74 -6.84 -3.54 11.79
N ALA A 75 -7.46 -4.60 12.31
CA ALA A 75 -6.89 -5.93 12.36
C ALA A 75 -7.78 -6.88 11.55
N HIS A 76 -7.30 -7.29 10.39
CA HIS A 76 -8.02 -8.23 9.51
C HIS A 76 -7.00 -9.03 8.68
N PRO A 77 -7.15 -10.36 8.52
CA PRO A 77 -6.17 -11.21 7.83
C PRO A 77 -5.93 -10.86 6.36
N GLN A 78 -6.89 -10.20 5.71
CA GLN A 78 -6.80 -9.77 4.31
C GLN A 78 -6.42 -8.29 4.16
N ILE A 79 -6.09 -7.58 5.24
CA ILE A 79 -5.63 -6.18 5.21
C ILE A 79 -4.20 -6.15 5.73
N PRO A 80 -3.22 -5.63 4.95
CA PRO A 80 -1.84 -5.49 5.40
C PRO A 80 -1.79 -4.71 6.71
N GLN A 81 -1.12 -5.26 7.72
CA GLN A 81 -1.04 -4.62 9.02
C GLN A 81 -0.15 -3.38 8.96
N PHE A 82 -0.62 -2.31 9.57
CA PHE A 82 0.19 -1.11 9.82
C PHE A 82 1.37 -1.44 10.73
N ARG A 83 2.56 -0.93 10.40
CA ARG A 83 3.81 -1.15 11.15
C ARG A 83 4.37 0.13 11.75
N ALA A 84 4.47 1.20 10.95
CA ALA A 84 5.04 2.48 11.37
C ALA A 84 4.65 3.63 10.45
N ILE A 85 4.75 4.86 10.97
CA ILE A 85 4.83 6.08 10.19
C ILE A 85 6.03 6.89 10.65
N PHE A 86 6.65 7.63 9.73
CA PHE A 86 7.71 8.59 10.06
C PHE A 86 7.86 9.65 8.97
N GLU A 87 8.57 10.71 9.34
CA GLU A 87 9.02 11.75 8.42
C GLU A 87 10.55 11.72 8.35
N GLU A 88 11.10 11.80 7.14
CA GLU A 88 12.53 11.95 6.92
C GLU A 88 12.78 12.75 5.64
N ASN A 89 13.69 13.73 5.70
CA ASN A 89 14.03 14.61 4.58
C ASN A 89 12.80 15.26 3.93
N GLN A 90 11.84 15.74 4.73
CA GLN A 90 10.58 16.35 4.30
C GLN A 90 9.69 15.42 3.46
N ARG A 91 9.84 14.11 3.65
CA ARG A 91 9.00 13.07 3.04
C ARG A 91 8.26 12.31 4.13
N LEU A 92 7.03 11.95 3.85
CA LEU A 92 6.18 11.18 4.75
C LEU A 92 6.14 9.73 4.31
N PHE A 93 6.35 8.82 5.24
CA PHE A 93 6.43 7.39 4.99
C PHE A 93 5.47 6.61 5.88
N LEU A 94 4.77 5.65 5.28
CA LEU A 94 3.96 4.66 5.97
C LEU A 94 4.52 3.28 5.66
N VAL A 95 4.75 2.49 6.71
CA VAL A 95 5.23 1.10 6.61
C VAL A 95 4.09 0.15 6.97
N GLN A 96 3.89 -0.84 6.15
CA GLN A 96 2.90 -1.90 6.34
C GLN A 96 3.46 -3.26 5.93
N ASP A 97 2.73 -4.34 6.23
CA ASP A 97 3.10 -5.67 5.76
C ASP A 97 3.29 -5.69 4.24
N TYR A 98 4.32 -6.38 3.80
CA TYR A 98 4.46 -6.72 2.39
C TYR A 98 3.61 -7.95 2.08
N VAL A 99 2.79 -7.85 1.06
CA VAL A 99 1.98 -8.95 0.54
C VAL A 99 2.62 -9.44 -0.75
N GLU A 100 3.09 -10.67 -0.75
CA GLU A 100 3.63 -11.33 -1.94
C GLU A 100 2.49 -11.82 -2.83
N GLY A 101 2.53 -11.43 -4.10
CA GLY A 101 1.48 -11.76 -5.07
C GLY A 101 1.41 -10.73 -6.20
N MET A 102 0.39 -10.87 -7.03
CA MET A 102 0.10 -9.94 -8.13
C MET A 102 -1.13 -9.09 -7.83
N THR A 103 -1.08 -7.81 -8.17
CA THR A 103 -2.27 -6.98 -8.15
C THR A 103 -3.30 -7.48 -9.17
N TYR A 104 -4.57 -7.23 -8.93
CA TYR A 104 -5.61 -7.57 -9.91
C TYR A 104 -5.44 -6.80 -11.23
N ARG A 105 -4.79 -5.64 -11.19
CA ARG A 105 -4.40 -4.90 -12.39
C ARG A 105 -3.38 -5.66 -13.22
N GLU A 106 -2.32 -6.17 -12.60
CA GLU A 106 -1.30 -6.99 -13.27
C GLU A 106 -1.90 -8.28 -13.82
N LEU A 107 -2.75 -8.96 -13.04
CA LEU A 107 -3.47 -10.16 -13.48
C LEU A 107 -4.37 -9.88 -14.68
N LEU A 108 -5.06 -8.74 -14.69
CA LEU A 108 -5.92 -8.33 -15.80
C LEU A 108 -5.09 -8.09 -17.07
N LEU A 109 -3.98 -7.37 -16.95
CA LEU A 109 -3.08 -7.09 -18.07
C LEU A 109 -2.46 -8.36 -18.63
N ASP A 110 -1.98 -9.27 -17.77
CA ASP A 110 -1.42 -10.57 -18.18
C ASP A 110 -2.45 -11.40 -18.95
N ARG A 111 -3.68 -11.48 -18.45
CA ARG A 111 -4.76 -12.23 -19.12
C ARG A 111 -5.15 -11.60 -20.46
N THR A 112 -5.32 -10.29 -20.50
CA THR A 112 -5.70 -9.56 -21.71
C THR A 112 -4.64 -9.71 -22.80
N SER A 113 -3.35 -9.67 -22.44
CA SER A 113 -2.26 -9.90 -23.40
C SER A 113 -2.28 -11.31 -24.02
N LYS A 114 -2.89 -12.28 -23.34
CA LYS A 114 -3.08 -13.66 -23.76
C LYS A 114 -4.47 -13.92 -24.39
N GLY A 115 -5.24 -12.86 -24.66
CA GLY A 115 -6.62 -12.97 -25.19
C GLY A 115 -7.61 -13.62 -24.22
N ARG A 116 -7.37 -13.53 -22.91
CA ARG A 116 -8.20 -14.11 -21.86
C ARG A 116 -8.85 -13.03 -21.00
N THR A 117 -9.98 -13.37 -20.37
CA THR A 117 -10.66 -12.55 -19.37
C THR A 117 -10.89 -13.35 -18.10
N PHE A 118 -11.37 -12.69 -17.07
CA PHE A 118 -11.88 -13.40 -15.88
C PHE A 118 -13.22 -14.05 -16.22
N THR A 119 -13.41 -15.27 -15.77
CA THR A 119 -14.70 -15.97 -15.87
C THR A 119 -15.66 -15.45 -14.80
N GLU A 120 -16.96 -15.65 -15.02
CA GLU A 120 -17.99 -15.31 -14.02
C GLU A 120 -17.70 -15.99 -12.68
N ALA A 121 -17.33 -17.27 -12.68
CA ALA A 121 -16.98 -18.00 -11.47
C ALA A 121 -15.84 -17.35 -10.69
N GLU A 122 -14.77 -16.92 -11.37
CA GLU A 122 -13.63 -16.20 -10.74
C GLU A 122 -14.07 -14.86 -10.17
N VAL A 123 -14.92 -14.12 -10.85
CA VAL A 123 -15.45 -12.84 -10.37
C VAL A 123 -16.31 -13.06 -9.13
N LEU A 124 -17.15 -14.11 -9.10
CA LEU A 124 -17.95 -14.45 -7.93
C LEU A 124 -17.09 -14.83 -6.73
N VAL A 125 -16.00 -15.59 -6.92
CA VAL A 125 -15.03 -15.88 -5.86
C VAL A 125 -14.41 -14.58 -5.33
N PHE A 126 -13.94 -13.72 -6.21
CA PHE A 126 -13.39 -12.41 -5.83
C PHE A 126 -14.38 -11.59 -4.98
N ILE A 127 -15.64 -11.48 -5.41
CA ILE A 127 -16.67 -10.74 -4.67
C ILE A 127 -16.89 -11.35 -3.29
N ARG A 128 -16.98 -12.68 -3.20
CA ARG A 128 -17.15 -13.38 -1.91
C ARG A 128 -16.01 -13.17 -0.94
N GLN A 129 -14.79 -13.01 -1.45
CA GLN A 129 -13.61 -12.68 -0.63
C GLN A 129 -13.58 -11.22 -0.21
N MET A 130 -14.02 -10.29 -1.08
CA MET A 130 -13.97 -8.85 -0.81
C MET A 130 -15.08 -8.36 0.11
N LEU A 131 -16.30 -8.90 0.01
CA LEU A 131 -17.43 -8.42 0.79
C LEU A 131 -17.21 -8.49 2.32
N PRO A 132 -16.64 -9.56 2.91
CA PRO A 132 -16.34 -9.58 4.33
C PRO A 132 -15.33 -8.52 4.76
N VAL A 133 -14.33 -8.23 3.92
CA VAL A 133 -13.32 -7.18 4.17
C VAL A 133 -14.01 -5.81 4.24
N LEU A 134 -14.85 -5.51 3.24
CA LEU A 134 -15.60 -4.25 3.21
C LEU A 134 -16.57 -4.14 4.39
N ALA A 135 -17.28 -5.20 4.72
CA ALA A 135 -18.17 -5.24 5.89
C ALA A 135 -17.39 -4.96 7.19
N HIS A 136 -16.19 -5.52 7.33
CA HIS A 136 -15.33 -5.32 8.50
C HIS A 136 -14.93 -3.86 8.69
N ILE A 137 -14.50 -3.17 7.62
CA ILE A 137 -14.10 -1.75 7.71
C ILE A 137 -15.32 -0.83 7.84
N HIS A 138 -16.42 -1.12 7.13
CA HIS A 138 -17.66 -0.33 7.21
C HIS A 138 -18.30 -0.40 8.60
N ALA A 139 -18.27 -1.56 9.28
CA ALA A 139 -18.75 -1.70 10.65
C ALA A 139 -17.97 -0.82 11.66
N ARG A 140 -16.79 -0.34 11.29
CA ARG A 140 -15.95 0.61 12.06
C ARG A 140 -16.10 2.05 11.58
N GLY A 141 -17.05 2.33 10.70
CA GLY A 141 -17.25 3.67 10.12
C GLY A 141 -16.18 4.09 9.13
N ILE A 142 -15.37 3.15 8.63
CA ILE A 142 -14.27 3.42 7.69
C ILE A 142 -14.75 3.17 6.27
N ILE A 143 -14.57 4.16 5.39
CA ILE A 143 -14.81 4.04 3.94
C ILE A 143 -13.46 4.10 3.26
N HIS A 144 -13.13 3.07 2.45
CA HIS A 144 -11.82 2.94 1.79
C HIS A 144 -11.55 4.03 0.75
N ARG A 145 -12.55 4.44 -0.01
CA ARG A 145 -12.54 5.50 -1.05
C ARG A 145 -11.65 5.23 -2.29
N ASP A 146 -10.86 4.18 -2.28
CA ASP A 146 -9.93 3.85 -3.38
C ASP A 146 -9.85 2.34 -3.59
N ILE A 147 -11.04 1.70 -3.73
CA ILE A 147 -11.14 0.29 -4.13
C ILE A 147 -10.84 0.22 -5.63
N SER A 148 -9.70 -0.32 -5.99
CA SER A 148 -9.24 -0.44 -7.37
C SER A 148 -8.42 -1.73 -7.57
N PRO A 149 -8.29 -2.23 -8.80
CA PRO A 149 -7.49 -3.42 -9.09
C PRO A 149 -6.01 -3.27 -8.72
N GLU A 150 -5.49 -2.05 -8.65
CA GLU A 150 -4.12 -1.74 -8.23
C GLU A 150 -3.90 -1.95 -6.74
N ASN A 151 -4.97 -1.81 -5.94
CA ASN A 151 -4.91 -1.85 -4.48
C ASN A 151 -5.32 -3.20 -3.89
N ILE A 152 -5.61 -4.19 -4.74
CA ILE A 152 -6.00 -5.53 -4.33
C ILE A 152 -4.99 -6.53 -4.89
N ILE A 153 -4.36 -7.29 -4.00
CA ILE A 153 -3.33 -8.28 -4.34
C ILE A 153 -3.92 -9.68 -4.15
N ARG A 154 -3.78 -10.51 -5.18
CA ARG A 154 -3.98 -11.95 -5.05
C ARG A 154 -2.66 -12.57 -4.62
N ARG A 155 -2.65 -13.23 -3.46
CA ARG A 155 -1.46 -13.95 -2.96
C ARG A 155 -1.12 -15.10 -3.89
N GLU A 156 0.15 -15.51 -3.91
CA GLU A 156 0.60 -16.62 -4.74
C GLU A 156 -0.04 -17.97 -4.37
N ASN A 157 -0.47 -18.10 -3.12
CA ASN A 157 -1.00 -19.36 -2.57
C ASN A 157 -2.54 -19.35 -2.37
N ASP A 158 -3.25 -18.35 -2.95
CA ASP A 158 -4.72 -18.24 -2.87
C ASP A 158 -5.40 -18.60 -4.19
#